data_f657a7c0927c0b138ab0417302d4a2fa
#
_entry.id   f657a7c0927c0b138ab0417302d4a2fa
#
_cell.length_a   1.000
_cell.length_b   1.000
_cell.length_c   1.000
_cell.angle_alpha   90.00
_cell.angle_beta   90.00
_cell.angle_gamma   90.00
#
_symmetry.space_group_name_H-M   'P 1'
#
loop_
_entity.id
_entity.type
_entity.pdbx_description
1 polymer ?
#
loop_
_entity_poly.entity_id
_entity_poly.type
_entity_poly.pdbx_seq_one_letter_code
_entity_poly.pdbx_strand_id
1 'polypeptide(L)'
;DAYVSGTNQVQAAIQATRYDDENPQVIGGVTVPGEETILYTATSDFVTDAVAVEQIGVDYATLALNSLTPIRFTIRNTGLNDVTNLTVKLGSGETATLTEKLLPNESTTLTVWHHVKDRVTDPGYTITAAGGIHENGTVYLDYPDIGISQMEVIAESAGKRTVRMTLYNSAAATLAGGKSREVKLAFYADDLHTEPAEVACTTNGVSVNGNEITISEDSALARIDQGTFTLDLTYDLGEYMTFIGKTEIPNVGTYLYAEAWAEGKVGGTGSNQRLPEYNGSDSEASVHMTGALARTGEQLTMDVTQGNDGNG
;
A
#
# COMPACT_ATOMS: atom_id res chain seq x y z
N ASP A 1 -24.76 -34.00 -20.16
CA ASP A 1 -23.63 -34.00 -21.09
C ASP A 1 -22.81 -32.73 -20.80
N ALA A 2 -21.52 -32.88 -20.57
CA ALA A 2 -20.62 -31.75 -20.38
C ALA A 2 -20.35 -31.06 -21.73
N TYR A 3 -20.28 -29.73 -21.72
CA TYR A 3 -19.85 -28.98 -22.89
C TYR A 3 -18.37 -29.20 -23.17
N VAL A 4 -17.95 -28.97 -24.41
CA VAL A 4 -16.53 -28.98 -24.75
C VAL A 4 -15.83 -27.78 -24.04
N SER A 5 -14.71 -28.05 -23.37
CA SER A 5 -13.98 -27.03 -22.67
C SER A 5 -13.50 -25.93 -23.63
N GLY A 6 -13.60 -24.67 -23.20
CA GLY A 6 -13.15 -23.49 -23.94
C GLY A 6 -14.29 -22.60 -24.44
N THR A 7 -14.00 -21.78 -25.45
CA THR A 7 -15.00 -20.93 -26.11
C THR A 7 -15.77 -21.70 -27.15
N ASN A 8 -17.08 -21.67 -27.04
CA ASN A 8 -18.00 -22.31 -27.97
C ASN A 8 -18.87 -21.25 -28.65
N GLN A 9 -19.46 -21.60 -29.77
CA GLN A 9 -20.29 -20.70 -30.54
C GLN A 9 -21.67 -21.29 -30.72
N VAL A 10 -22.70 -20.53 -30.46
CA VAL A 10 -24.09 -20.82 -30.81
C VAL A 10 -24.46 -20.02 -32.03
N GLN A 11 -24.95 -20.68 -33.03
CA GLN A 11 -25.53 -20.08 -34.22
C GLN A 11 -27.03 -20.27 -34.23
N ALA A 12 -27.77 -19.19 -34.28
CA ALA A 12 -29.20 -19.18 -34.51
C ALA A 12 -29.47 -18.75 -35.96
N ALA A 13 -30.32 -19.46 -36.63
CA ALA A 13 -30.76 -19.11 -37.98
C ALA A 13 -32.29 -18.99 -38.00
N ILE A 14 -32.77 -17.87 -38.50
CA ILE A 14 -34.20 -17.66 -38.74
C ILE A 14 -34.39 -17.53 -40.24
N GLN A 15 -35.21 -18.44 -40.78
CA GLN A 15 -35.65 -18.40 -42.15
C GLN A 15 -37.02 -17.70 -42.22
N ALA A 16 -37.10 -16.64 -42.99
CA ALA A 16 -38.35 -15.92 -43.24
C ALA A 16 -38.63 -15.88 -44.73
N THR A 17 -39.88 -15.99 -45.10
CA THR A 17 -40.32 -15.81 -46.48
C THR A 17 -40.83 -14.38 -46.64
N ARG A 18 -40.23 -13.63 -47.53
CA ARG A 18 -40.70 -12.30 -47.94
C ARG A 18 -41.46 -12.45 -49.25
N TYR A 19 -42.61 -11.84 -49.31
CA TYR A 19 -43.35 -11.71 -50.57
C TYR A 19 -42.86 -10.46 -51.31
N ASP A 20 -42.47 -10.65 -52.56
CA ASP A 20 -41.88 -9.60 -53.39
C ASP A 20 -42.81 -9.29 -54.55
N ASP A 21 -43.45 -8.13 -54.51
CA ASP A 21 -44.37 -7.68 -55.57
C ASP A 21 -43.60 -7.19 -56.83
N GLU A 22 -42.28 -6.96 -56.73
CA GLU A 22 -41.44 -6.55 -57.85
C GLU A 22 -41.04 -7.70 -58.77
N ASN A 23 -41.07 -8.96 -58.22
CA ASN A 23 -40.75 -10.19 -58.97
C ASN A 23 -41.92 -11.18 -58.90
N PRO A 24 -43.08 -10.83 -59.44
CA PRO A 24 -44.26 -11.64 -59.34
C PRO A 24 -44.10 -12.95 -60.12
N GLN A 25 -44.72 -14.03 -59.61
CA GLN A 25 -44.83 -15.32 -60.27
C GLN A 25 -46.21 -15.50 -60.88
N VAL A 26 -46.31 -16.23 -61.97
CA VAL A 26 -47.58 -16.59 -62.60
C VAL A 26 -47.90 -18.06 -62.27
N ILE A 27 -48.92 -18.29 -61.47
CA ILE A 27 -49.36 -19.62 -61.07
C ILE A 27 -50.77 -19.77 -61.59
N GLY A 28 -50.98 -20.77 -62.48
CA GLY A 28 -52.31 -21.04 -63.05
C GLY A 28 -52.97 -19.90 -63.85
N GLY A 29 -52.12 -18.98 -64.39
CA GLY A 29 -52.56 -17.78 -65.14
C GLY A 29 -52.90 -16.59 -64.27
N VAL A 30 -52.64 -16.67 -62.95
CA VAL A 30 -52.79 -15.53 -61.99
C VAL A 30 -51.43 -15.07 -61.56
N THR A 31 -51.20 -13.77 -61.61
CA THR A 31 -49.99 -13.17 -61.10
C THR A 31 -50.06 -13.05 -59.56
N VAL A 32 -49.12 -13.64 -58.87
CA VAL A 32 -49.00 -13.61 -57.43
C VAL A 32 -47.60 -13.00 -57.02
N PRO A 33 -47.49 -12.40 -55.88
CA PRO A 33 -46.18 -11.94 -55.41
C PRO A 33 -45.13 -13.05 -55.42
N GLY A 34 -43.93 -12.75 -55.84
CA GLY A 34 -42.82 -13.70 -55.74
C GLY A 34 -42.47 -13.97 -54.29
N GLU A 35 -41.94 -15.15 -54.03
CA GLU A 35 -41.46 -15.54 -52.70
C GLU A 35 -39.93 -15.50 -52.68
N GLU A 36 -39.37 -14.72 -51.74
CA GLU A 36 -37.94 -14.69 -51.46
C GLU A 36 -37.71 -15.29 -50.07
N THR A 37 -36.82 -16.24 -49.99
CA THR A 37 -36.39 -16.77 -48.70
C THR A 37 -35.20 -15.95 -48.18
N ILE A 38 -35.39 -15.31 -47.05
CA ILE A 38 -34.36 -14.56 -46.36
C ILE A 38 -33.88 -15.36 -45.15
N LEU A 39 -32.59 -15.60 -45.10
CA LEU A 39 -31.95 -16.27 -43.97
C LEU A 39 -31.24 -15.22 -43.11
N TYR A 40 -31.72 -15.03 -41.89
CA TYR A 40 -31.04 -14.23 -40.87
C TYR A 40 -30.24 -15.17 -39.98
N THR A 41 -28.94 -14.90 -39.84
CA THR A 41 -28.07 -15.65 -38.95
C THR A 41 -27.49 -14.72 -37.87
N ALA A 42 -27.51 -15.21 -36.66
CA ALA A 42 -26.83 -14.55 -35.52
C ALA A 42 -25.93 -15.58 -34.84
N THR A 43 -24.74 -15.14 -34.47
CA THR A 43 -23.79 -15.96 -33.72
C THR A 43 -23.48 -15.32 -32.40
N SER A 44 -23.36 -16.12 -31.35
CA SER A 44 -22.93 -15.68 -30.02
C SER A 44 -21.90 -16.65 -29.47
N ASP A 45 -20.78 -16.13 -28.99
CA ASP A 45 -19.79 -16.94 -28.34
C ASP A 45 -20.14 -17.08 -26.85
N PHE A 46 -19.83 -18.22 -26.26
CA PHE A 46 -19.96 -18.47 -24.83
C PHE A 46 -18.80 -19.32 -24.33
N VAL A 47 -18.44 -19.10 -23.06
CA VAL A 47 -17.35 -19.83 -22.40
C VAL A 47 -17.93 -20.90 -21.50
N THR A 48 -17.44 -22.15 -21.64
CA THR A 48 -17.93 -23.29 -20.85
C THR A 48 -17.26 -23.44 -19.52
N ASP A 49 -16.01 -22.99 -19.43
CA ASP A 49 -15.17 -23.09 -18.23
C ASP A 49 -14.71 -21.67 -17.84
N ALA A 50 -15.31 -21.11 -16.82
CA ALA A 50 -15.01 -19.76 -16.36
C ALA A 50 -15.27 -19.62 -14.87
N VAL A 51 -14.47 -18.80 -14.22
CA VAL A 51 -14.71 -18.36 -12.83
C VAL A 51 -14.65 -16.84 -12.76
N ALA A 52 -15.31 -16.28 -11.76
CA ALA A 52 -15.19 -14.86 -11.42
C ALA A 52 -14.85 -14.71 -9.95
N VAL A 53 -13.96 -13.77 -9.63
CA VAL A 53 -13.71 -13.34 -8.25
C VAL A 53 -14.80 -12.34 -7.88
N GLU A 54 -15.70 -12.74 -6.98
CA GLU A 54 -16.80 -11.88 -6.53
C GLU A 54 -16.33 -10.93 -5.42
N GLN A 55 -15.40 -11.40 -4.56
CA GLN A 55 -14.92 -10.64 -3.43
C GLN A 55 -13.53 -11.11 -3.00
N ILE A 56 -12.70 -10.16 -2.60
CA ILE A 56 -11.45 -10.40 -1.87
C ILE A 56 -11.58 -9.72 -0.51
N GLY A 57 -11.46 -10.50 0.56
CA GLY A 57 -11.50 -10.00 1.93
C GLY A 57 -10.15 -10.18 2.61
N VAL A 58 -9.61 -9.11 3.17
CA VAL A 58 -8.38 -9.12 3.97
C VAL A 58 -8.75 -8.93 5.43
N ASP A 59 -8.18 -9.73 6.32
CA ASP A 59 -8.37 -9.54 7.75
C ASP A 59 -7.32 -8.57 8.30
N TYR A 60 -7.61 -7.29 8.21
CA TYR A 60 -6.74 -6.22 8.68
C TYR A 60 -6.43 -6.29 10.19
N ALA A 61 -7.23 -7.01 10.97
CA ALA A 61 -6.95 -7.20 12.39
C ALA A 61 -5.73 -8.08 12.66
N THR A 62 -5.31 -8.87 11.66
CA THR A 62 -4.12 -9.74 11.76
C THR A 62 -2.92 -9.18 10.99
N LEU A 63 -3.06 -8.00 10.38
CA LEU A 63 -2.05 -7.39 9.54
C LEU A 63 -0.94 -6.76 10.40
N ALA A 64 0.09 -7.51 10.69
CA ALA A 64 1.29 -7.07 11.41
C ALA A 64 2.54 -7.72 10.80
N LEU A 65 3.71 -7.14 11.06
CA LEU A 65 4.98 -7.72 10.62
C LEU A 65 5.15 -9.13 11.16
N ASN A 66 5.68 -10.01 10.30
CA ASN A 66 5.91 -11.42 10.60
C ASN A 66 4.66 -12.20 11.02
N SER A 67 3.46 -11.70 10.69
CA SER A 67 2.19 -12.38 10.94
C SER A 67 1.70 -13.17 9.73
N LEU A 68 0.72 -14.04 9.99
CA LEU A 68 -0.08 -14.68 8.94
C LEU A 68 -1.44 -14.01 8.86
N THR A 69 -1.72 -13.38 7.73
CA THR A 69 -2.99 -12.70 7.47
C THR A 69 -3.85 -13.53 6.52
N PRO A 70 -5.08 -13.89 6.90
CA PRO A 70 -5.96 -14.60 5.99
C PRO A 70 -6.52 -13.66 4.92
N ILE A 71 -6.31 -14.05 3.67
CA ILE A 71 -6.92 -13.43 2.49
C ILE A 71 -7.96 -14.38 1.97
N ARG A 72 -9.22 -13.95 1.94
CA ARG A 72 -10.38 -14.76 1.53
C ARG A 72 -10.80 -14.38 0.12
N PHE A 73 -10.80 -15.35 -0.78
CA PHE A 73 -11.26 -15.20 -2.15
C PHE A 73 -12.63 -15.86 -2.26
N THR A 74 -13.68 -15.10 -2.49
CA THR A 74 -14.99 -15.63 -2.87
C THR A 74 -15.02 -15.73 -4.39
N ILE A 75 -15.10 -16.97 -4.89
CA ILE A 75 -14.99 -17.31 -6.31
C ILE A 75 -16.27 -18.01 -6.72
N ARG A 76 -16.86 -17.55 -7.81
CA ARG A 76 -18.04 -18.15 -8.43
C ARG A 76 -17.68 -18.85 -9.72
N ASN A 77 -18.24 -20.02 -9.94
CA ASN A 77 -18.23 -20.67 -11.22
C ASN A 77 -19.27 -20.00 -12.15
N THR A 78 -18.79 -19.24 -13.12
CA THR A 78 -19.63 -18.57 -14.14
C THR A 78 -19.76 -19.37 -15.42
N GLY A 79 -19.08 -20.50 -15.50
CA GLY A 79 -19.14 -21.44 -16.62
C GLY A 79 -20.34 -22.39 -16.56
N LEU A 80 -20.38 -23.29 -17.51
CA LEU A 80 -21.44 -24.32 -17.67
C LEU A 80 -20.98 -25.70 -17.18
N ASN A 81 -19.68 -25.91 -17.04
CA ASN A 81 -19.08 -27.13 -16.53
C ASN A 81 -18.73 -27.03 -15.06
N ASP A 82 -18.61 -28.18 -14.39
CA ASP A 82 -18.06 -28.28 -13.05
C ASP A 82 -16.58 -27.84 -13.05
N VAL A 83 -16.19 -26.93 -12.16
CA VAL A 83 -14.81 -26.54 -11.97
C VAL A 83 -14.14 -27.46 -10.96
N THR A 84 -12.99 -28.02 -11.31
CA THR A 84 -12.20 -28.90 -10.44
C THR A 84 -10.77 -28.40 -10.32
N ASN A 85 -10.09 -28.75 -9.22
CA ASN A 85 -8.72 -28.34 -8.94
C ASN A 85 -8.55 -26.80 -8.91
N LEU A 86 -9.59 -26.10 -8.44
CA LEU A 86 -9.56 -24.65 -8.31
C LEU A 86 -8.49 -24.26 -7.28
N THR A 87 -7.47 -23.54 -7.73
CA THR A 87 -6.32 -23.14 -6.89
C THR A 87 -6.12 -21.63 -6.99
N VAL A 88 -6.01 -20.98 -5.85
CA VAL A 88 -5.55 -19.60 -5.73
C VAL A 88 -4.10 -19.63 -5.27
N LYS A 89 -3.23 -18.90 -5.97
CA LYS A 89 -1.82 -18.75 -5.64
C LYS A 89 -1.49 -17.26 -5.56
N LEU A 90 -0.86 -16.83 -4.47
CA LEU A 90 -0.29 -15.48 -4.37
C LEU A 90 1.07 -15.41 -5.04
N GLY A 91 1.45 -14.20 -5.49
CA GLY A 91 2.77 -13.94 -6.06
C GLY A 91 3.92 -14.21 -5.08
N SER A 92 3.66 -14.13 -3.79
CA SER A 92 4.56 -14.51 -2.69
C SER A 92 4.73 -16.03 -2.52
N GLY A 93 3.88 -16.82 -3.17
CA GLY A 93 4.02 -18.28 -3.26
C GLY A 93 2.97 -19.08 -2.48
N GLU A 94 2.23 -18.50 -1.55
CA GLU A 94 1.20 -19.17 -0.75
C GLU A 94 0.02 -19.59 -1.63
N THR A 95 -0.60 -20.72 -1.29
CA THR A 95 -1.66 -21.32 -2.10
C THR A 95 -2.81 -21.84 -1.25
N ALA A 96 -4.00 -21.83 -1.84
CA ALA A 96 -5.16 -22.57 -1.34
C ALA A 96 -5.85 -23.29 -2.51
N THR A 97 -6.26 -24.55 -2.31
CA THR A 97 -6.88 -25.36 -3.34
C THR A 97 -8.21 -25.91 -2.83
N LEU A 98 -9.25 -25.83 -3.65
CA LEU A 98 -10.52 -26.49 -3.44
C LEU A 98 -10.39 -27.98 -3.79
N THR A 99 -10.67 -28.86 -2.82
CA THR A 99 -10.62 -30.31 -3.02
C THR A 99 -11.88 -30.88 -3.66
N GLU A 100 -12.98 -30.15 -3.51
CA GLU A 100 -14.28 -30.52 -4.06
C GLU A 100 -14.49 -29.82 -5.42
N LYS A 101 -15.47 -30.28 -6.18
CA LYS A 101 -15.88 -29.61 -7.40
C LYS A 101 -16.80 -28.43 -7.09
N LEU A 102 -16.70 -27.37 -7.88
CA LEU A 102 -17.59 -26.21 -7.82
C LEU A 102 -18.60 -26.30 -8.99
N LEU A 103 -19.86 -26.45 -8.67
CA LEU A 103 -20.90 -26.58 -9.67
C LEU A 103 -21.20 -25.27 -10.42
N PRO A 104 -21.78 -25.27 -11.60
CA PRO A 104 -22.19 -24.06 -12.30
C PRO A 104 -23.07 -23.15 -11.42
N ASN A 105 -22.76 -21.86 -11.42
CA ASN A 105 -23.37 -20.81 -10.59
C ASN A 105 -23.15 -20.95 -9.07
N GLU A 106 -22.39 -21.89 -8.60
CA GLU A 106 -22.00 -22.02 -7.20
C GLU A 106 -20.83 -21.10 -6.88
N SER A 107 -20.79 -20.58 -5.65
CA SER A 107 -19.68 -19.80 -5.11
C SER A 107 -19.03 -20.55 -3.96
N THR A 108 -17.71 -20.38 -3.82
CA THR A 108 -16.90 -20.91 -2.73
C THR A 108 -15.96 -19.84 -2.19
N THR A 109 -15.49 -20.03 -0.96
CA THR A 109 -14.48 -19.15 -0.37
C THR A 109 -13.22 -19.94 -0.08
N LEU A 110 -12.11 -19.55 -0.72
CA LEU A 110 -10.77 -20.06 -0.44
C LEU A 110 -10.01 -19.07 0.40
N THR A 111 -9.33 -19.56 1.44
CA THR A 111 -8.49 -18.73 2.31
C THR A 111 -7.02 -19.04 2.05
N VAL A 112 -6.27 -18.03 1.61
CA VAL A 112 -4.82 -18.08 1.50
C VAL A 112 -4.23 -17.36 2.69
N TRP A 113 -3.32 -18.01 3.41
CA TRP A 113 -2.63 -17.44 4.55
C TRP A 113 -1.35 -16.75 4.06
N HIS A 114 -1.43 -15.42 3.94
CA HIS A 114 -0.32 -14.60 3.49
C HIS A 114 0.64 -14.28 4.65
N HIS A 115 1.94 -14.51 4.43
CA HIS A 115 2.97 -14.15 5.38
C HIS A 115 3.42 -12.70 5.12
N VAL A 116 3.06 -11.80 6.04
CA VAL A 116 3.43 -10.40 6.00
C VAL A 116 4.90 -10.22 6.39
N LYS A 117 5.71 -9.66 5.48
CA LYS A 117 7.13 -9.38 5.69
C LYS A 117 7.38 -7.89 5.90
N ASP A 118 8.62 -7.50 6.24
CA ASP A 118 9.01 -6.13 6.57
C ASP A 118 8.75 -5.11 5.46
N ARG A 119 8.79 -5.56 4.22
CA ARG A 119 8.44 -4.72 3.07
C ARG A 119 7.34 -5.42 2.29
N VAL A 120 6.27 -4.72 2.06
CA VAL A 120 5.08 -5.30 1.46
C VAL A 120 4.75 -4.57 0.18
N THR A 121 4.62 -5.35 -0.85
CA THR A 121 3.90 -4.96 -2.06
C THR A 121 2.58 -5.69 -2.07
N ASP A 122 1.54 -5.10 -2.60
CA ASP A 122 0.28 -5.77 -2.84
C ASP A 122 0.54 -7.06 -3.63
N PRO A 123 0.22 -8.24 -3.08
CA PRO A 123 0.52 -9.48 -3.75
C PRO A 123 -0.37 -9.65 -4.98
N GLY A 124 0.23 -9.92 -6.12
CA GLY A 124 -0.51 -10.46 -7.24
C GLY A 124 -1.11 -11.80 -6.87
N TYR A 125 -2.20 -12.18 -7.50
CA TYR A 125 -2.76 -13.52 -7.40
C TYR A 125 -3.01 -14.13 -8.78
N THR A 126 -2.99 -15.45 -8.82
CA THR A 126 -3.38 -16.24 -9.97
C THR A 126 -4.37 -17.30 -9.51
N ILE A 127 -5.47 -17.45 -10.24
CA ILE A 127 -6.45 -18.52 -10.06
C ILE A 127 -6.34 -19.45 -11.25
N THR A 128 -6.17 -20.73 -10.98
CA THR A 128 -6.12 -21.79 -12.00
C THR A 128 -7.09 -22.89 -11.64
N ALA A 129 -7.63 -23.56 -12.66
CA ALA A 129 -8.43 -24.76 -12.51
C ALA A 129 -8.29 -25.67 -13.74
N ALA A 130 -8.87 -26.86 -13.67
CA ALA A 130 -9.02 -27.71 -14.84
C ALA A 130 -9.84 -26.98 -15.93
N GLY A 131 -9.65 -27.37 -17.18
CA GLY A 131 -10.32 -26.73 -18.32
C GLY A 131 -9.60 -25.47 -18.84
N GLY A 132 -8.38 -25.21 -18.34
CA GLY A 132 -7.55 -24.06 -18.80
C GLY A 132 -7.95 -22.72 -18.20
N ILE A 133 -8.75 -22.73 -17.13
CA ILE A 133 -9.10 -21.51 -16.38
C ILE A 133 -7.83 -20.86 -15.84
N HIS A 134 -7.66 -19.58 -16.15
CA HIS A 134 -6.54 -18.77 -15.70
C HIS A 134 -6.98 -17.32 -15.52
N GLU A 135 -7.14 -16.92 -14.26
CA GLU A 135 -7.46 -15.54 -13.87
C GLU A 135 -6.33 -14.96 -13.03
N ASN A 136 -6.11 -13.67 -13.11
CA ASN A 136 -5.10 -12.98 -12.32
C ASN A 136 -5.58 -11.59 -11.88
N GLY A 137 -4.94 -11.06 -10.84
CA GLY A 137 -5.22 -9.74 -10.32
C GLY A 137 -4.26 -9.39 -9.18
N THR A 138 -4.62 -8.36 -8.44
CA THR A 138 -3.86 -7.87 -7.31
C THR A 138 -4.76 -7.80 -6.07
N VAL A 139 -4.22 -8.22 -4.93
CA VAL A 139 -4.84 -8.01 -3.62
C VAL A 139 -4.29 -6.71 -3.05
N TYR A 140 -5.16 -5.75 -2.83
CA TYR A 140 -4.78 -4.50 -2.17
C TYR A 140 -4.84 -4.67 -0.65
N LEU A 141 -3.69 -4.58 0.00
CA LEU A 141 -3.55 -4.84 1.44
C LEU A 141 -3.73 -3.60 2.31
N ASP A 142 -3.81 -2.43 1.71
CA ASP A 142 -4.17 -1.18 2.37
C ASP A 142 -3.28 -0.87 3.58
N TYR A 143 -1.97 -0.96 3.39
CA TYR A 143 -0.98 -0.61 4.39
C TYR A 143 -0.83 0.90 4.54
N PRO A 144 -0.46 1.40 5.74
CA PRO A 144 0.03 2.76 5.88
C PRO A 144 1.36 2.91 5.14
N ASP A 145 1.67 4.15 4.79
CA ASP A 145 2.94 4.52 4.15
C ASP A 145 3.38 5.86 4.75
N ILE A 146 4.05 5.76 5.90
CA ILE A 146 4.46 6.91 6.69
C ILE A 146 5.86 7.33 6.28
N GLY A 147 5.97 8.53 5.75
CA GLY A 147 7.24 9.10 5.35
C GLY A 147 7.58 10.41 6.06
N ILE A 148 8.86 10.75 6.03
CA ILE A 148 9.40 12.02 6.52
C ILE A 148 9.77 12.87 5.31
N SER A 149 8.94 13.88 4.99
CA SER A 149 9.16 14.72 3.81
C SER A 149 10.20 15.81 4.03
N GLN A 150 10.36 16.23 5.28
CA GLN A 150 11.29 17.31 5.63
C GLN A 150 11.75 17.19 7.08
N MET A 151 13.04 17.44 7.30
CA MET A 151 13.65 17.58 8.61
C MET A 151 14.68 18.70 8.54
N GLU A 152 14.47 19.80 9.30
CA GLU A 152 15.34 20.97 9.25
C GLU A 152 15.52 21.61 10.62
N VAL A 153 16.72 22.15 10.88
CA VAL A 153 16.98 22.97 12.05
C VAL A 153 16.44 24.37 11.80
N ILE A 154 15.47 24.81 12.60
CA ILE A 154 14.81 26.11 12.45
C ILE A 154 15.23 27.13 13.49
N ALA A 155 15.80 26.71 14.63
CA ALA A 155 16.31 27.59 15.67
C ALA A 155 17.43 26.94 16.48
N GLU A 156 18.25 27.80 17.06
CA GLU A 156 19.36 27.44 17.96
C GLU A 156 19.33 28.30 19.20
N SER A 157 19.52 27.72 20.37
CA SER A 157 19.62 28.44 21.64
C SER A 157 20.35 27.60 22.68
N ALA A 158 21.42 28.16 23.26
CA ALA A 158 22.11 27.59 24.43
C ALA A 158 22.42 26.08 24.33
N GLY A 159 22.96 25.62 23.20
CA GLY A 159 23.30 24.23 22.97
C GLY A 159 22.12 23.36 22.52
N LYS A 160 20.93 23.93 22.43
CA LYS A 160 19.75 23.25 21.94
C LYS A 160 19.47 23.59 20.49
N ARG A 161 18.87 22.65 19.76
CA ARG A 161 18.38 22.86 18.41
C ARG A 161 16.88 22.62 18.39
N THR A 162 16.15 23.49 17.72
CA THR A 162 14.76 23.21 17.37
C THR A 162 14.73 22.67 15.96
N VAL A 163 14.25 21.46 15.82
CA VAL A 163 14.14 20.76 14.55
C VAL A 163 12.67 20.71 14.17
N ARG A 164 12.35 21.19 12.98
CA ARG A 164 11.05 21.02 12.37
C ARG A 164 11.04 19.77 11.51
N MET A 165 10.04 18.93 11.73
CA MET A 165 9.83 17.73 10.97
C MET A 165 8.42 17.72 10.36
N THR A 166 8.31 17.32 9.12
CA THR A 166 7.02 17.12 8.44
C THR A 166 6.91 15.68 8.02
N LEU A 167 5.87 15.03 8.51
CA LEU A 167 5.47 13.66 8.20
C LEU A 167 4.32 13.66 7.21
N TYR A 168 4.18 12.58 6.46
CA TYR A 168 3.04 12.35 5.59
C TYR A 168 2.65 10.87 5.59
N ASN A 169 1.40 10.59 5.20
CA ASN A 169 0.91 9.27 4.89
C ASN A 169 0.48 9.27 3.41
N SER A 170 1.21 8.58 2.55
CA SER A 170 0.94 8.54 1.11
C SER A 170 -0.02 7.44 0.70
N ALA A 171 -0.29 6.49 1.58
CA ALA A 171 -1.23 5.42 1.30
C ALA A 171 -2.69 5.90 1.40
N ALA A 172 -3.56 5.27 0.62
CA ALA A 172 -5.01 5.43 0.75
C ALA A 172 -5.54 4.84 2.06
N ALA A 173 -4.75 4.02 2.75
CA ALA A 173 -5.09 3.42 4.02
C ALA A 173 -5.17 4.46 5.12
N THR A 174 -6.31 4.48 5.79
CA THR A 174 -6.48 5.32 6.97
C THR A 174 -5.89 4.66 8.20
N LEU A 175 -5.14 5.42 8.98
CA LEU A 175 -4.76 4.99 10.32
C LEU A 175 -5.98 4.96 11.26
N ALA A 176 -7.03 5.72 10.95
CA ALA A 176 -8.23 5.91 11.78
C ALA A 176 -9.28 4.79 11.71
N GLY A 177 -9.05 3.70 11.02
CA GLY A 177 -10.06 2.64 10.78
C GLY A 177 -10.58 1.88 12.01
N GLY A 178 -10.79 2.57 13.14
CA GLY A 178 -11.38 1.99 14.36
C GLY A 178 -10.48 0.98 15.08
N LYS A 179 -9.17 1.02 14.84
CA LYS A 179 -8.22 0.00 15.32
C LYS A 179 -7.11 0.57 16.19
N SER A 180 -7.28 1.76 16.79
CA SER A 180 -6.27 2.40 17.66
C SER A 180 -4.88 2.40 17.01
N ARG A 181 -4.77 3.02 15.85
CA ARG A 181 -3.49 3.15 15.15
C ARG A 181 -2.80 4.43 15.56
N GLU A 182 -1.50 4.36 15.72
CA GLU A 182 -0.63 5.46 16.13
C GLU A 182 0.54 5.56 15.17
N VAL A 183 1.11 6.76 15.02
CA VAL A 183 2.41 6.94 14.39
C VAL A 183 3.46 7.05 15.47
N LYS A 184 4.52 6.29 15.32
CA LYS A 184 5.70 6.33 16.18
C LYS A 184 6.85 6.97 15.43
N LEU A 185 7.68 7.65 16.19
CA LEU A 185 8.97 8.17 15.75
C LEU A 185 10.01 7.76 16.78
N ALA A 186 11.19 7.37 16.31
CA ALA A 186 12.35 7.20 17.18
C ALA A 186 13.50 8.05 16.65
N PHE A 187 14.30 8.57 17.58
CA PHE A 187 15.42 9.46 17.28
C PHE A 187 16.72 8.87 17.75
N TYR A 188 17.77 9.06 16.95
CA TYR A 188 19.09 8.47 17.18
C TYR A 188 20.19 9.48 16.89
N ALA A 189 21.32 9.30 17.59
CA ALA A 189 22.53 10.11 17.39
C ALA A 189 23.47 9.50 16.34
N ASP A 190 23.20 8.29 15.89
CA ASP A 190 23.99 7.55 14.92
C ASP A 190 23.15 6.99 13.77
N ASP A 191 23.78 6.74 12.63
CA ASP A 191 23.15 6.21 11.40
C ASP A 191 22.80 4.72 11.47
N LEU A 192 23.31 4.03 12.48
CA LEU A 192 23.00 2.62 12.73
C LEU A 192 21.79 2.44 13.65
N HIS A 193 21.20 3.54 14.13
CA HIS A 193 20.07 3.55 15.07
C HIS A 193 20.35 2.77 16.37
N THR A 194 21.59 2.85 16.86
CA THR A 194 22.02 2.17 18.08
C THR A 194 22.13 3.08 19.31
N GLU A 195 22.31 4.39 19.09
CA GLU A 195 22.42 5.41 20.13
C GLU A 195 21.16 6.27 20.22
N PRO A 196 20.26 6.01 21.19
CA PRO A 196 19.02 6.78 21.36
C PRO A 196 19.32 8.25 21.63
N ALA A 197 18.63 9.15 20.93
CA ALA A 197 18.71 10.59 21.11
C ALA A 197 17.45 11.12 21.80
N GLU A 198 17.55 11.54 23.05
CA GLU A 198 16.41 12.12 23.77
C GLU A 198 15.98 13.45 23.14
N VAL A 199 14.68 13.58 22.93
CA VAL A 199 14.07 14.78 22.35
C VAL A 199 12.93 15.28 23.23
N ALA A 200 12.61 16.56 23.11
CA ALA A 200 11.43 17.17 23.72
C ALA A 200 10.53 17.76 22.64
N CYS A 201 9.23 17.62 22.80
CA CYS A 201 8.25 18.15 21.88
C CYS A 201 7.06 18.71 22.66
N THR A 202 6.55 19.88 22.24
CA THR A 202 5.39 20.54 22.84
C THR A 202 4.22 20.65 21.88
N THR A 203 4.32 20.01 20.72
CA THR A 203 3.23 20.00 19.74
C THR A 203 2.02 19.25 20.28
N ASN A 204 0.83 19.81 20.10
CA ASN A 204 -0.41 19.18 20.53
C ASN A 204 -0.67 17.86 19.80
N GLY A 205 -1.19 16.87 20.52
CA GLY A 205 -1.47 15.53 19.97
C GLY A 205 -0.23 14.63 19.92
N VAL A 206 0.87 15.05 20.56
CA VAL A 206 2.12 14.32 20.62
C VAL A 206 2.44 13.98 22.07
N SER A 207 2.87 12.76 22.33
CA SER A 207 3.45 12.32 23.59
C SER A 207 4.91 11.91 23.38
N VAL A 208 5.77 12.24 24.32
CA VAL A 208 7.22 11.99 24.27
C VAL A 208 7.63 11.07 25.40
N ASN A 209 8.45 10.09 25.09
CA ASN A 209 9.06 9.18 26.06
C ASN A 209 10.53 8.91 25.66
N GLY A 210 11.45 9.70 26.24
CA GLY A 210 12.88 9.63 25.91
C GLY A 210 13.16 10.00 24.46
N ASN A 211 13.61 9.04 23.68
CA ASN A 211 13.88 9.20 22.25
C ASN A 211 12.68 8.84 21.36
N GLU A 212 11.54 8.48 21.93
CA GLU A 212 10.35 8.09 21.17
C GLU A 212 9.25 9.14 21.25
N ILE A 213 8.58 9.36 20.14
CA ILE A 213 7.39 10.20 20.01
C ILE A 213 6.22 9.33 19.53
N THR A 214 5.06 9.54 20.14
CA THR A 214 3.81 8.92 19.70
C THR A 214 2.85 10.01 19.25
N ILE A 215 2.32 9.89 18.04
CA ILE A 215 1.29 10.74 17.47
C ILE A 215 -0.01 9.95 17.46
N SER A 216 -1.06 10.47 18.08
CA SER A 216 -2.33 9.77 18.24
C SER A 216 -3.10 9.60 16.92
N GLU A 217 -4.04 8.66 16.91
CA GLU A 217 -4.95 8.41 15.79
C GLU A 217 -5.84 9.60 15.40
N ASP A 218 -6.01 10.57 16.31
CA ASP A 218 -6.79 11.79 16.04
C ASP A 218 -6.01 12.83 15.22
N SER A 219 -4.75 12.58 14.93
CA SER A 219 -3.88 13.49 14.17
C SER A 219 -4.30 13.59 12.69
N ALA A 220 -3.79 14.62 12.01
CA ALA A 220 -4.00 14.79 10.58
C ALA A 220 -3.47 13.61 9.75
N LEU A 221 -2.43 12.91 10.22
CA LEU A 221 -1.86 11.72 9.57
C LEU A 221 -2.80 10.53 9.56
N ALA A 222 -3.72 10.46 10.53
CA ALA A 222 -4.69 9.38 10.63
C ALA A 222 -5.82 9.47 9.60
N ARG A 223 -5.91 10.58 8.86
CA ARG A 223 -6.99 10.81 7.89
C ARG A 223 -6.69 10.11 6.58
N ILE A 224 -7.76 9.70 5.90
CA ILE A 224 -7.74 9.33 4.49
C ILE A 224 -7.25 10.57 3.71
N ASP A 225 -6.74 10.45 2.55
CA ASP A 225 -6.37 11.57 1.68
C ASP A 225 -5.06 12.28 2.04
N GLN A 226 -4.00 11.49 2.23
CA GLN A 226 -2.64 12.03 2.25
C GLN A 226 -2.43 13.10 3.34
N GLY A 227 -2.79 12.76 4.56
CA GLY A 227 -2.59 13.63 5.71
C GLY A 227 -1.11 13.97 5.90
N THR A 228 -0.85 15.19 6.30
CA THR A 228 0.47 15.65 6.73
C THR A 228 0.42 16.11 8.17
N PHE A 229 1.53 16.01 8.87
CA PHE A 229 1.69 16.47 10.25
C PHE A 229 3.06 17.09 10.44
N THR A 230 3.07 18.31 10.96
CA THR A 230 4.33 19.03 11.26
C THR A 230 4.49 19.14 12.76
N LEU A 231 5.68 18.82 13.25
CA LEU A 231 6.04 18.94 14.64
C LEU A 231 7.38 19.65 14.78
N ASP A 232 7.51 20.42 15.87
CA ASP A 232 8.76 21.06 16.29
C ASP A 232 9.26 20.33 17.52
N LEU A 233 10.47 19.79 17.44
CA LEU A 233 11.14 19.11 18.54
C LEU A 233 12.40 19.86 18.96
N THR A 234 12.77 19.72 20.21
CA THR A 234 14.02 20.25 20.75
C THR A 234 14.97 19.11 21.03
N TYR A 235 16.16 19.19 20.47
CA TYR A 235 17.27 18.29 20.73
C TYR A 235 18.36 19.05 21.48
N ASP A 236 18.81 18.50 22.61
CA ASP A 236 19.85 19.07 23.43
C ASP A 236 21.20 18.43 23.10
N LEU A 237 22.11 19.21 22.57
CA LEU A 237 23.46 18.76 22.24
C LEU A 237 24.35 18.60 23.50
N GLY A 238 23.82 18.94 24.69
CA GLY A 238 24.49 18.75 25.97
C GLY A 238 25.78 19.54 26.12
N GLU A 239 26.67 19.04 27.00
CA GLU A 239 27.97 19.66 27.29
C GLU A 239 28.91 19.77 26.07
N TYR A 240 28.59 19.07 24.99
CA TYR A 240 29.37 19.13 23.76
C TYR A 240 29.44 20.54 23.17
N MET A 241 28.43 21.37 23.42
CA MET A 241 28.43 22.78 23.01
C MET A 241 29.04 23.70 24.06
N THR A 242 29.01 23.34 25.32
CA THR A 242 29.63 24.12 26.42
C THR A 242 31.14 23.94 26.48
N PHE A 243 31.66 22.81 26.05
CA PHE A 243 33.12 22.59 25.97
C PHE A 243 33.79 23.45 24.89
N ILE A 244 33.00 23.93 23.94
CA ILE A 244 33.42 24.83 22.88
C ILE A 244 33.26 26.32 23.28
N GLY A 245 33.50 26.66 24.52
CA GLY A 245 33.66 28.05 24.96
C GLY A 245 34.83 28.79 24.26
N LYS A 246 35.35 28.18 23.22
CA LYS A 246 36.16 28.69 22.13
C LYS A 246 35.50 28.18 20.85
N THR A 247 35.04 29.06 20.10
CA THR A 247 34.61 29.11 18.70
C THR A 247 35.00 27.95 17.75
N GLU A 248 35.21 26.75 18.21
CA GLU A 248 35.40 25.57 17.37
C GLU A 248 34.10 24.79 17.33
N ILE A 249 33.34 25.04 16.29
CA ILE A 249 32.25 24.18 15.89
C ILE A 249 32.90 22.84 15.56
N PRO A 250 32.53 21.73 16.23
CA PRO A 250 33.07 20.44 15.85
C PRO A 250 32.73 20.20 14.37
N ASN A 251 33.76 20.06 13.59
CA ASN A 251 33.65 19.82 12.16
C ASN A 251 33.19 18.36 11.85
N VAL A 252 32.87 17.65 12.89
CA VAL A 252 32.41 16.26 12.82
C VAL A 252 30.91 16.28 12.95
N GLY A 253 30.25 16.00 11.85
CA GLY A 253 28.82 16.10 11.70
C GLY A 253 28.05 15.44 12.82
N THR A 254 27.48 16.28 13.69
CA THR A 254 26.46 15.83 14.61
C THR A 254 25.14 15.83 13.85
N TYR A 255 24.60 14.65 13.65
CA TYR A 255 23.32 14.45 13.00
C TYR A 255 22.28 14.04 14.04
N LEU A 256 21.04 14.33 13.77
CA LEU A 256 19.89 13.68 14.38
C LEU A 256 19.23 12.82 13.30
N TYR A 257 19.14 11.55 13.56
CA TYR A 257 18.46 10.57 12.70
C TYR A 257 17.09 10.31 13.26
N ALA A 258 16.13 10.10 12.40
CA ALA A 258 14.77 9.80 12.76
C ALA A 258 14.24 8.63 11.92
N GLU A 259 13.48 7.76 12.55
CA GLU A 259 12.69 6.70 11.91
C GLU A 259 11.22 6.88 12.30
N ALA A 260 10.31 6.76 11.33
CA ALA A 260 8.88 6.83 11.53
C ALA A 260 8.21 5.52 11.10
N TRP A 261 7.17 5.10 11.82
CA TRP A 261 6.37 3.94 11.45
C TRP A 261 4.97 4.03 12.04
N ALA A 262 4.05 3.25 11.49
CA ALA A 262 2.72 3.09 12.05
C ALA A 262 2.66 1.88 12.99
N GLU A 263 1.92 2.00 14.10
CA GLU A 263 1.57 0.91 14.99
C GLU A 263 0.07 0.73 15.10
N GLY A 264 -0.38 -0.48 15.40
CA GLY A 264 -1.78 -0.79 15.62
C GLY A 264 -1.98 -2.08 16.40
N LYS A 265 -3.18 -2.22 16.98
CA LYS A 265 -3.58 -3.46 17.66
C LYS A 265 -3.91 -4.53 16.64
N VAL A 266 -3.29 -5.68 16.80
CA VAL A 266 -3.58 -6.88 16.03
C VAL A 266 -4.57 -7.74 16.81
N GLY A 267 -5.65 -8.18 16.16
CA GLY A 267 -6.66 -9.05 16.80
C GLY A 267 -7.59 -8.34 17.79
N GLY A 268 -7.58 -7.00 17.84
CA GLY A 268 -8.50 -6.21 18.69
C GLY A 268 -8.18 -6.23 20.19
N THR A 269 -7.31 -7.13 20.64
CA THR A 269 -6.89 -7.29 22.04
C THR A 269 -5.40 -7.54 22.09
N GLY A 270 -4.63 -6.65 22.67
CA GLY A 270 -3.18 -6.80 22.80
C GLY A 270 -2.44 -5.46 22.79
N SER A 271 -1.12 -5.52 22.85
CA SER A 271 -0.24 -4.36 22.64
C SER A 271 -0.23 -3.96 21.17
N ASN A 272 0.02 -2.68 20.90
CA ASN A 272 0.30 -2.21 19.57
C ASN A 272 1.52 -2.96 19.02
N GLN A 273 1.51 -3.22 17.71
CA GLN A 273 2.60 -3.82 16.96
C GLN A 273 2.88 -2.95 15.74
N ARG A 274 4.14 -2.90 15.34
CA ARG A 274 4.54 -2.23 14.10
C ARG A 274 3.77 -2.81 12.92
N LEU A 275 3.15 -1.95 12.16
CA LEU A 275 2.46 -2.30 10.92
C LEU A 275 3.46 -2.31 9.77
N PRO A 276 3.26 -3.17 8.77
CA PRO A 276 4.06 -3.11 7.55
C PRO A 276 3.71 -1.86 6.74
N GLU A 277 4.66 -1.38 5.95
CA GLU A 277 4.54 -0.19 5.12
C GLU A 277 4.88 -0.51 3.67
N TYR A 278 4.32 0.25 2.72
CA TYR A 278 4.62 0.08 1.30
C TYR A 278 6.05 0.46 0.95
N ASN A 279 6.53 1.58 1.50
CA ASN A 279 7.83 2.13 1.20
C ASN A 279 8.58 2.50 2.48
N GLY A 280 9.37 1.58 3.01
CA GLY A 280 10.18 1.86 4.20
C GLY A 280 11.43 2.72 3.94
N SER A 281 11.69 3.17 2.70
CA SER A 281 12.88 3.98 2.41
C SER A 281 12.68 5.48 2.66
N ASP A 282 11.46 5.95 2.79
CA ASP A 282 11.09 7.32 3.11
C ASP A 282 10.65 7.50 4.58
N SER A 283 10.64 6.41 5.33
CA SER A 283 10.38 6.42 6.77
C SER A 283 11.58 6.91 7.60
N GLU A 284 12.74 7.08 6.99
CA GLU A 284 13.97 7.51 7.64
C GLU A 284 14.41 8.87 7.12
N ALA A 285 14.94 9.72 8.01
CA ALA A 285 15.53 11.01 7.67
C ALA A 285 16.61 11.40 8.66
N SER A 286 17.46 12.32 8.25
CA SER A 286 18.46 12.90 9.13
C SER A 286 18.61 14.39 8.88
N VAL A 287 19.06 15.11 9.90
CA VAL A 287 19.40 16.53 9.79
C VAL A 287 20.73 16.84 10.47
N HIS A 288 21.55 17.62 9.79
CA HIS A 288 22.81 18.06 10.31
C HIS A 288 22.61 19.21 11.29
N MET A 289 23.10 19.07 12.53
CA MET A 289 22.85 20.02 13.63
C MET A 289 23.60 21.32 13.51
N THR A 290 24.66 21.36 12.73
CA THR A 290 25.52 22.58 12.58
C THR A 290 25.08 23.49 11.44
N GLY A 291 24.08 23.10 10.63
CA GLY A 291 23.67 23.83 9.43
C GLY A 291 22.80 25.06 9.63
N ALA A 292 22.28 25.31 10.85
CA ALA A 292 21.32 26.39 11.09
C ALA A 292 21.94 27.80 11.16
N LEU A 293 23.22 27.91 11.45
CA LEU A 293 23.92 29.20 11.64
C LEU A 293 24.02 30.03 10.35
N ALA A 294 23.86 29.44 9.19
CA ALA A 294 24.00 30.14 7.91
C ALA A 294 22.78 30.97 7.49
N ARG A 295 21.63 30.86 8.16
CA ARG A 295 20.37 31.47 7.70
C ARG A 295 19.91 32.74 8.42
N THR A 296 20.49 33.08 9.54
CA THR A 296 20.04 34.25 10.33
C THR A 296 20.63 35.60 9.89
N GLY A 297 21.46 35.65 8.86
CA GLY A 297 22.02 36.89 8.34
C GLY A 297 23.08 37.54 9.27
N GLU A 298 23.42 36.90 10.37
CA GLU A 298 24.54 37.26 11.19
C GLU A 298 25.84 36.81 10.53
N GLN A 299 26.70 37.73 10.20
CA GLN A 299 28.05 37.43 9.71
C GLN A 299 28.79 36.67 10.80
N LEU A 300 29.08 35.41 10.57
CA LEU A 300 30.10 34.68 11.31
C LEU A 300 31.45 35.31 10.95
N THR A 301 31.97 36.18 11.78
CA THR A 301 33.38 36.54 11.75
C THR A 301 34.15 35.38 12.36
N MET A 302 34.67 34.50 11.51
CA MET A 302 35.72 33.57 11.93
C MET A 302 37.00 34.37 12.14
N ASP A 303 37.36 34.66 13.39
CA ASP A 303 38.73 35.00 13.71
C ASP A 303 39.57 33.72 13.62
N VAL A 304 40.12 33.47 12.46
CA VAL A 304 41.18 32.48 12.32
C VAL A 304 42.42 33.05 12.93
N THR A 305 42.60 32.91 14.23
CA THR A 305 43.93 33.10 14.84
C THR A 305 44.79 31.93 14.41
N GLN A 306 45.61 32.16 13.40
CA GLN A 306 46.70 31.27 13.05
C GLN A 306 47.56 31.09 14.30
N GLY A 307 47.50 29.94 14.93
CA GLY A 307 48.39 29.60 16.05
C GLY A 307 49.81 29.63 15.50
N ASN A 308 50.57 30.62 15.92
CA ASN A 308 52.01 30.67 15.74
C ASN A 308 52.57 29.61 16.71
N ASP A 309 52.72 28.39 16.25
CA ASP A 309 53.51 27.36 16.91
C ASP A 309 54.97 27.82 16.84
N GLY A 310 55.37 28.59 17.87
CA GLY A 310 56.69 29.16 18.04
C GLY A 310 57.84 28.16 17.94
N ASN A 311 58.16 27.75 16.72
CA ASN A 311 59.44 27.22 16.30
C ASN A 311 59.93 28.08 15.14
N GLY A 312 60.64 29.13 15.51
CA GLY A 312 61.51 29.88 14.63
C GLY A 312 62.86 29.22 14.49
#